data_cb80f458d221ca4d36bd090d833e72ee
#
_entry.id   cb80f458d221ca4d36bd090d833e72ee
#
_cell.length_a   1.000
_cell.length_b   1.000
_cell.length_c   1.000
_cell.angle_alpha   90.00
_cell.angle_beta   90.00
_cell.angle_gamma   90.00
#
_symmetry.space_group_name_H-M   'P 1'
#
loop_
_entity.id
_entity.type
_entity.pdbx_description
1 polymer ?
#
loop_
_entity_poly.entity_id
_entity_poly.type
_entity_poly.pdbx_seq_one_letter_code
_entity_poly.pdbx_strand_id
1 'polypeptide(L)'
;MIATDHAPHIPAEKLRNDIWTVDCGFPGVETQMPLMLTQVRAGRLSLSDYVRLTSTKPAKAFGLYPAKGALLPGSDADITLVDLNREDAIAAAQFQSRSKITPFEGMKVTGVPMHTLVRGRFVMKDRQIVGETKGWGRSVRRIQCMPSPQPKNTDQTLMAVTRGLGGG
;
A
#
# COMPACT_ATOMS: atom_id res chain seq x y z
N MET A 1 2.37 -2.78 -8.22
CA MET A 1 2.00 -1.98 -7.04
C MET A 1 2.94 -0.82 -6.87
N ILE A 2 2.55 0.19 -6.12
CA ILE A 2 3.44 1.28 -5.70
C ILE A 2 3.91 0.96 -4.28
N ALA A 3 5.21 1.13 -4.03
CA ALA A 3 5.84 0.95 -2.74
C ALA A 3 6.75 2.15 -2.45
N THR A 4 7.05 2.41 -1.19
CA THR A 4 7.78 3.62 -0.76
C THR A 4 9.23 3.35 -0.41
N ASP A 5 9.59 2.09 -0.19
CA ASP A 5 10.91 1.72 0.36
C ASP A 5 11.29 2.59 1.58
N HIS A 6 10.33 2.73 2.52
CA HIS A 6 10.41 3.65 3.65
C HIS A 6 11.58 3.30 4.58
N ALA A 7 12.62 4.14 4.57
CA ALA A 7 13.83 3.97 5.36
C ALA A 7 14.12 5.24 6.19
N PRO A 8 13.50 5.40 7.38
CA PRO A 8 13.53 6.65 8.16
C PRO A 8 14.82 6.80 9.00
N HIS A 9 15.99 6.66 8.39
CA HIS A 9 17.27 6.88 9.01
C HIS A 9 17.45 8.34 9.39
N ILE A 10 17.90 8.60 10.61
CA ILE A 10 18.13 9.97 11.12
C ILE A 10 19.40 10.59 10.53
N PRO A 11 19.56 11.93 10.56
CA PRO A 11 20.74 12.59 10.01
C PRO A 11 22.07 12.03 10.51
N ALA A 12 22.18 11.69 11.80
CA ALA A 12 23.40 11.13 12.38
C ALA A 12 23.80 9.76 11.76
N GLU A 13 22.82 8.98 11.29
CA GLU A 13 23.07 7.71 10.59
C GLU A 13 23.53 7.92 9.14
N LYS A 14 23.24 9.09 8.57
CA LYS A 14 23.55 9.47 7.18
C LYS A 14 24.79 10.33 7.00
N LEU A 15 25.19 11.09 8.02
CA LEU A 15 26.34 11.99 7.98
C LEU A 15 27.62 11.28 8.46
N ARG A 16 27.93 10.14 7.85
CA ARG A 16 29.17 9.40 8.07
C ARG A 16 30.18 9.70 6.97
N ASN A 17 31.46 9.68 7.30
CA ASN A 17 32.53 10.01 6.35
C ASN A 17 32.79 8.91 5.30
N ASP A 18 32.35 7.68 5.57
CA ASP A 18 32.52 6.54 4.70
C ASP A 18 31.21 6.13 4.07
N ILE A 19 31.13 6.19 2.74
CA ILE A 19 29.96 5.85 1.95
C ILE A 19 29.49 4.42 2.19
N TRP A 20 30.37 3.49 2.53
CA TRP A 20 30.03 2.09 2.78
C TRP A 20 29.36 1.86 4.14
N THR A 21 29.45 2.82 5.04
CA THR A 21 28.86 2.78 6.39
C THR A 21 27.63 3.69 6.52
N VAL A 22 27.27 4.43 5.46
CA VAL A 22 26.11 5.32 5.43
C VAL A 22 24.82 4.51 5.25
N ASP A 23 23.84 4.76 6.11
CA ASP A 23 22.52 4.16 5.97
C ASP A 23 21.73 4.83 4.84
N CYS A 24 21.40 4.06 3.80
CA CYS A 24 20.70 4.54 2.59
C CYS A 24 19.19 4.69 2.78
N GLY A 25 18.54 5.50 1.92
CA GLY A 25 17.11 5.68 1.88
C GLY A 25 16.59 6.89 2.67
N PHE A 26 15.29 7.13 2.62
CA PHE A 26 14.59 8.23 3.29
C PHE A 26 13.14 7.84 3.60
N PRO A 27 12.42 8.57 4.49
CA PRO A 27 11.02 8.29 4.76
C PRO A 27 10.13 8.61 3.55
N GLY A 28 9.38 7.63 3.06
CA GLY A 28 8.52 7.77 1.89
C GLY A 28 7.02 7.63 2.17
N VAL A 29 6.63 7.10 3.35
CA VAL A 29 5.21 6.80 3.64
C VAL A 29 4.34 8.05 3.65
N GLU A 30 4.84 9.15 4.22
CA GLU A 30 4.06 10.39 4.37
C GLU A 30 4.07 11.25 3.09
N THR A 31 5.03 11.03 2.18
CA THR A 31 5.14 11.79 0.93
C THR A 31 4.48 11.12 -0.26
N GLN A 32 4.35 9.80 -0.24
CA GLN A 32 3.85 9.01 -1.38
C GLN A 32 2.47 9.46 -1.83
N MET A 33 1.51 9.62 -0.90
CA MET A 33 0.14 9.96 -1.26
C MET A 33 0.03 11.36 -1.89
N PRO A 34 0.50 12.46 -1.28
CA PRO A 34 0.39 13.78 -1.89
C PRO A 34 1.18 13.88 -3.21
N LEU A 35 2.34 13.26 -3.35
CA LEU A 35 3.08 13.21 -4.61
C LEU A 35 2.27 12.53 -5.72
N MET A 36 1.66 11.38 -5.43
CA MET A 36 0.90 10.62 -6.42
C MET A 36 -0.45 11.28 -6.75
N LEU A 37 -1.13 11.89 -5.77
CA LEU A 37 -2.35 12.66 -6.03
C LEU A 37 -2.06 13.89 -6.91
N THR A 38 -0.89 14.50 -6.77
CA THR A 38 -0.42 15.53 -7.70
C THR A 38 -0.32 15.01 -9.14
N GLN A 39 0.16 13.77 -9.34
CA GLN A 39 0.18 13.16 -10.68
C GLN A 39 -1.23 12.85 -11.19
N VAL A 40 -2.14 12.45 -10.29
CA VAL A 40 -3.56 12.28 -10.64
C VAL A 40 -4.16 13.62 -11.11
N ARG A 41 -3.91 14.69 -10.38
CA ARG A 41 -4.38 16.04 -10.74
C ARG A 41 -3.80 16.52 -12.07
N ALA A 42 -2.56 16.17 -12.37
CA ALA A 42 -1.90 16.47 -13.64
C ALA A 42 -2.35 15.56 -14.81
N GLY A 43 -3.30 14.65 -14.59
CA GLY A 43 -3.81 13.74 -15.63
C GLY A 43 -2.83 12.63 -16.06
N ARG A 44 -1.71 12.45 -15.35
CA ARG A 44 -0.71 11.40 -15.67
C ARG A 44 -1.06 10.03 -15.12
N LEU A 45 -1.99 9.97 -14.17
CA LEU A 45 -2.46 8.76 -13.53
C LEU A 45 -3.95 8.93 -13.21
N SER A 46 -4.78 7.92 -13.45
CA SER A 46 -6.17 7.97 -12.99
C SER A 46 -6.25 7.72 -11.47
N LEU A 47 -7.25 8.31 -10.80
CA LEU A 47 -7.48 8.05 -9.38
C LEU A 47 -7.75 6.56 -9.13
N SER A 48 -8.51 5.91 -10.02
CA SER A 48 -8.79 4.47 -9.96
C SER A 48 -7.51 3.63 -10.04
N ASP A 49 -6.57 3.98 -10.93
CA ASP A 49 -5.30 3.29 -11.03
C ASP A 49 -4.44 3.52 -9.81
N TYR A 50 -4.41 4.73 -9.27
CA TYR A 50 -3.72 5.03 -8.03
C TYR A 50 -4.23 4.12 -6.89
N VAL A 51 -5.54 4.10 -6.64
CA VAL A 51 -6.15 3.25 -5.62
C VAL A 51 -5.87 1.77 -5.88
N ARG A 52 -5.99 1.32 -7.14
CA ARG A 52 -5.68 -0.06 -7.53
C ARG A 52 -4.23 -0.43 -7.21
N LEU A 53 -3.28 0.45 -7.49
CA LEU A 53 -1.84 0.19 -7.32
C LEU A 53 -1.37 0.27 -5.87
N THR A 54 -2.03 1.08 -5.03
CA THR A 54 -1.63 1.30 -3.63
C THR A 54 -2.45 0.52 -2.61
N SER A 55 -3.63 0.02 -2.99
CA SER A 55 -4.55 -0.65 -2.08
C SER A 55 -4.94 -2.04 -2.57
N THR A 56 -5.70 -2.13 -3.67
CA THR A 56 -6.28 -3.41 -4.12
C THR A 56 -5.21 -4.43 -4.55
N LYS A 57 -4.23 -4.02 -5.36
CA LYS A 57 -3.15 -4.93 -5.81
C LYS A 57 -2.26 -5.42 -4.68
N PRO A 58 -1.78 -4.57 -3.75
CA PRO A 58 -1.07 -5.04 -2.57
C PRO A 58 -1.91 -6.02 -1.74
N ALA A 59 -3.17 -5.70 -1.45
CA ALA A 59 -4.04 -6.58 -0.67
C ALA A 59 -4.20 -7.96 -1.32
N LYS A 60 -4.35 -8.03 -2.65
CA LYS A 60 -4.39 -9.29 -3.39
C LYS A 60 -3.05 -10.03 -3.34
N ALA A 61 -1.94 -9.33 -3.56
CA ALA A 61 -0.61 -9.93 -3.57
C ALA A 61 -0.23 -10.56 -2.22
N PHE A 62 -0.67 -9.92 -1.11
CA PHE A 62 -0.39 -10.41 0.24
C PHE A 62 -1.49 -11.32 0.80
N GLY A 63 -2.54 -11.66 0.03
CA GLY A 63 -3.62 -12.53 0.47
C GLY A 63 -4.51 -11.91 1.54
N LEU A 64 -4.72 -10.59 1.51
CA LEU A 64 -5.54 -9.82 2.45
C LEU A 64 -6.86 -9.35 1.83
N TYR A 65 -7.00 -9.46 0.51
CA TYR A 65 -8.23 -9.11 -0.19
C TYR A 65 -9.31 -10.20 0.02
N PRO A 66 -10.59 -9.87 0.23
CA PRO A 66 -11.20 -8.53 0.23
C PRO A 66 -11.27 -7.86 1.60
N ALA A 67 -10.79 -8.48 2.68
CA ALA A 67 -10.83 -7.87 4.01
C ALA A 67 -10.12 -6.50 4.03
N LYS A 68 -9.04 -6.36 3.26
CA LYS A 68 -8.32 -5.12 2.97
C LYS A 68 -8.34 -4.82 1.48
N GLY A 69 -8.14 -3.57 1.11
CA GLY A 69 -8.00 -3.15 -0.29
C GLY A 69 -9.30 -3.05 -1.08
N ALA A 70 -10.44 -3.03 -0.39
CA ALA A 70 -11.76 -2.83 -0.95
C ALA A 70 -12.66 -2.02 0.02
N LEU A 71 -13.67 -1.35 -0.52
CA LEU A 71 -14.78 -0.75 0.21
C LEU A 71 -16.05 -1.56 -0.10
N LEU A 72 -16.14 -2.77 0.44
CA LEU A 72 -17.24 -3.69 0.24
C LEU A 72 -17.87 -4.08 1.58
N PRO A 73 -19.16 -4.44 1.64
CA PRO A 73 -19.74 -5.05 2.82
C PRO A 73 -18.90 -6.25 3.28
N GLY A 74 -18.50 -6.26 4.55
CA GLY A 74 -17.63 -7.29 5.14
C GLY A 74 -16.13 -6.99 5.06
N SER A 75 -15.70 -5.96 4.33
CA SER A 75 -14.32 -5.46 4.41
C SER A 75 -14.11 -4.60 5.64
N ASP A 76 -12.86 -4.51 6.11
CA ASP A 76 -12.50 -3.55 7.15
C ASP A 76 -12.71 -2.11 6.65
N ALA A 77 -13.31 -1.27 7.48
CA ALA A 77 -13.49 0.14 7.18
C ALA A 77 -12.18 0.93 7.38
N ASP A 78 -11.16 0.56 6.59
CA ASP A 78 -9.88 1.28 6.49
C ASP A 78 -10.01 2.29 5.34
N ILE A 79 -10.24 3.55 5.67
CA ILE A 79 -10.64 4.57 4.71
C ILE A 79 -9.76 5.79 4.88
N THR A 80 -9.23 6.32 3.78
CA THR A 80 -8.58 7.63 3.76
C THR A 80 -9.44 8.59 2.94
N LEU A 81 -9.83 9.71 3.54
CA LEU A 81 -10.52 10.80 2.88
C LEU A 81 -9.49 11.81 2.42
N VAL A 82 -9.52 12.16 1.15
CA VAL A 82 -8.57 13.07 0.51
C VAL A 82 -9.28 14.30 -0.03
N ASP A 83 -8.64 15.46 0.07
CA ASP A 83 -9.03 16.67 -0.67
C ASP A 83 -8.16 16.77 -1.91
N LEU A 84 -8.74 16.52 -3.07
CA LEU A 84 -8.02 16.50 -4.36
C LEU A 84 -7.64 17.88 -4.88
N ASN A 85 -8.22 18.95 -4.33
CA ASN A 85 -7.98 20.32 -4.78
C ASN A 85 -7.07 21.09 -3.83
N ARG A 86 -6.85 20.59 -2.63
CA ARG A 86 -6.03 21.30 -1.64
C ARG A 86 -4.57 21.31 -2.07
N GLU A 87 -4.01 22.50 -2.11
CA GLU A 87 -2.58 22.73 -2.33
C GLU A 87 -1.84 22.74 -1.00
N ASP A 88 -0.63 22.20 -1.01
CA ASP A 88 0.27 22.16 0.14
C ASP A 88 1.74 22.10 -0.34
N ALA A 89 2.68 22.13 0.60
CA ALA A 89 4.09 21.87 0.32
C ALA A 89 4.60 20.80 1.29
N ILE A 90 5.46 19.92 0.78
CA ILE A 90 6.09 18.91 1.61
C ILE A 90 7.06 19.59 2.57
N ALA A 91 6.87 19.38 3.87
CA ALA A 91 7.71 19.91 4.94
C ALA A 91 8.08 18.76 5.89
N ALA A 92 9.33 18.29 5.80
CA ALA A 92 9.80 17.15 6.58
C ALA A 92 9.71 17.38 8.10
N ALA A 93 9.74 18.62 8.55
CA ALA A 93 9.56 18.98 9.96
C ALA A 93 8.20 18.50 10.52
N GLN A 94 7.17 18.39 9.67
CA GLN A 94 5.82 17.95 10.04
C GLN A 94 5.64 16.42 10.04
N PHE A 95 6.61 15.65 9.54
CA PHE A 95 6.49 14.21 9.48
C PHE A 95 6.36 13.58 10.87
N GLN A 96 5.59 12.51 10.97
CA GLN A 96 5.52 11.65 12.15
C GLN A 96 6.68 10.65 12.18
N SER A 97 7.33 10.41 11.04
CA SER A 97 8.53 9.60 10.93
C SER A 97 9.65 10.10 11.83
N ARG A 98 10.44 9.19 12.34
CA ARG A 98 11.63 9.45 13.16
C ARG A 98 12.67 10.32 12.42
N SER A 99 12.79 10.16 11.11
CA SER A 99 13.63 11.00 10.24
C SER A 99 12.84 12.20 9.72
N LYS A 100 13.46 13.38 9.82
CA LYS A 100 12.90 14.65 9.35
C LYS A 100 13.65 15.16 8.11
N ILE A 101 14.02 14.27 7.22
CA ILE A 101 14.67 14.61 5.94
C ILE A 101 13.95 13.95 4.79
N THR A 102 13.84 14.65 3.67
CA THR A 102 13.25 14.15 2.44
C THR A 102 13.86 14.83 1.22
N PRO A 103 14.04 14.14 0.08
CA PRO A 103 14.44 14.78 -1.16
C PRO A 103 13.34 15.67 -1.76
N PHE A 104 12.14 15.64 -1.20
CA PHE A 104 10.97 16.38 -1.68
C PHE A 104 10.68 17.65 -0.88
N GLU A 105 11.63 18.10 -0.02
CA GLU A 105 11.44 19.31 0.80
C GLU A 105 11.03 20.52 -0.03
N GLY A 106 9.98 21.22 0.40
CA GLY A 106 9.44 22.40 -0.29
C GLY A 106 8.68 22.11 -1.60
N MET A 107 8.60 20.84 -2.04
CA MET A 107 7.88 20.50 -3.26
C MET A 107 6.39 20.77 -3.10
N LYS A 108 5.82 21.55 -4.02
CA LYS A 108 4.39 21.83 -4.07
C LYS A 108 3.62 20.59 -4.50
N VAL A 109 2.54 20.30 -3.81
CA VAL A 109 1.66 19.16 -4.05
C VAL A 109 0.20 19.62 -4.11
N THR A 110 -0.60 18.91 -4.91
CA THR A 110 -2.05 19.14 -4.99
C THR A 110 -2.74 17.81 -4.73
N GLY A 111 -3.65 17.81 -3.75
CA GLY A 111 -4.28 16.60 -3.23
C GLY A 111 -3.58 16.09 -1.97
N VAL A 112 -4.29 16.12 -0.84
CA VAL A 112 -3.74 15.72 0.46
C VAL A 112 -4.73 14.86 1.23
N PRO A 113 -4.25 13.91 2.07
CA PRO A 113 -5.10 13.17 2.99
C PRO A 113 -5.57 14.10 4.12
N MET A 114 -6.87 14.11 4.36
CA MET A 114 -7.51 14.92 5.40
C MET A 114 -7.85 14.10 6.64
N HIS A 115 -8.39 12.90 6.43
CA HIS A 115 -8.80 12.00 7.50
C HIS A 115 -8.41 10.57 7.18
N THR A 116 -8.13 9.78 8.20
CA THR A 116 -7.90 8.34 8.08
C THR A 116 -8.68 7.59 9.15
N LEU A 117 -9.40 6.58 8.71
CA LEU A 117 -10.09 5.63 9.57
C LEU A 117 -9.38 4.27 9.48
N VAL A 118 -9.28 3.59 10.60
CA VAL A 118 -8.86 2.20 10.68
C VAL A 118 -9.94 1.41 11.39
N ARG A 119 -10.53 0.44 10.69
CA ARG A 119 -11.70 -0.31 11.15
C ARG A 119 -12.81 0.59 11.71
N GLY A 120 -13.14 1.64 10.93
CA GLY A 120 -14.22 2.58 11.24
C GLY A 120 -13.90 3.63 12.31
N ARG A 121 -12.73 3.61 12.94
CA ARG A 121 -12.32 4.61 13.93
C ARG A 121 -11.33 5.61 13.33
N PHE A 122 -11.57 6.90 13.54
CA PHE A 122 -10.62 7.94 13.14
C PHE A 122 -9.29 7.77 13.88
N VAL A 123 -8.21 7.59 13.14
CA VAL A 123 -6.83 7.61 13.66
C VAL A 123 -6.12 8.92 13.29
N MET A 124 -6.59 9.59 12.24
CA MET A 124 -6.22 10.94 11.86
C MET A 124 -7.48 11.71 11.50
N LYS A 125 -7.65 12.90 12.02
CA LYS A 125 -8.75 13.81 11.72
C LYS A 125 -8.21 15.22 11.51
N ASP A 126 -8.65 15.89 10.44
CA ASP A 126 -8.17 17.21 10.04
C ASP A 126 -6.64 17.31 10.01
N ARG A 127 -5.99 16.24 9.50
CA ARG A 127 -4.53 16.07 9.42
C ARG A 127 -3.82 15.96 10.78
N GLN A 128 -4.55 15.82 11.88
CA GLN A 128 -4.01 15.63 13.22
C GLN A 128 -4.20 14.19 13.68
N ILE A 129 -3.17 13.60 14.26
CA ILE A 129 -3.23 12.26 14.85
C ILE A 129 -4.16 12.29 16.07
N VAL A 130 -5.10 11.36 16.12
CA VAL A 130 -6.01 11.19 17.27
C VAL A 130 -5.29 10.38 18.34
N GLY A 131 -4.83 11.04 19.41
CA GLY A 131 -3.98 10.45 20.44
C GLY A 131 -4.57 9.23 21.15
N GLU A 132 -5.89 9.20 21.33
CA GLU A 132 -6.63 8.08 21.95
C GLU A 132 -6.60 6.78 21.13
N THR A 133 -6.06 6.82 19.92
CA THR A 133 -5.95 5.64 19.04
C THR A 133 -4.61 4.93 19.13
N LYS A 134 -3.73 5.36 20.02
CA LYS A 134 -2.46 4.68 20.30
C LYS A 134 -2.73 3.22 20.70
N GLY A 135 -2.09 2.28 19.99
CA GLY A 135 -2.31 0.84 20.21
C GLY A 135 -3.54 0.26 19.51
N TRP A 136 -4.29 1.04 18.72
CA TRP A 136 -5.45 0.56 17.96
C TRP A 136 -5.08 -0.44 16.84
N GLY A 137 -3.81 -0.45 16.41
CA GLY A 137 -3.31 -1.39 15.41
C GLY A 137 -3.52 -2.85 15.80
N ARG A 138 -3.77 -3.71 14.81
CA ARG A 138 -3.85 -5.16 14.96
C ARG A 138 -3.05 -5.85 13.87
N SER A 139 -2.43 -6.96 14.19
CA SER A 139 -1.83 -7.83 13.19
C SER A 139 -2.92 -8.35 12.24
N VAL A 140 -2.65 -8.28 10.95
CA VAL A 140 -3.56 -8.79 9.90
C VAL A 140 -3.08 -10.18 9.51
N ARG A 141 -3.97 -11.17 9.56
CA ARG A 141 -3.68 -12.53 9.10
C ARG A 141 -4.01 -12.64 7.61
N ARG A 142 -3.16 -13.35 6.90
CA ARG A 142 -3.42 -13.75 5.52
C ARG A 142 -4.71 -14.58 5.48
N ILE A 143 -5.61 -14.26 4.56
CA ILE A 143 -6.73 -15.11 4.24
C ILE A 143 -6.13 -16.33 3.53
N GLN A 144 -6.27 -17.52 4.10
CA GLN A 144 -5.88 -18.74 3.41
C GLN A 144 -6.76 -18.86 2.17
N CYS A 145 -6.19 -18.58 0.99
CA CYS A 145 -6.83 -19.00 -0.24
C CYS A 145 -6.98 -20.54 -0.17
N MET A 146 -8.21 -21.05 -0.29
CA MET A 146 -8.35 -22.46 -0.60
C MET A 146 -7.44 -22.76 -1.80
N PRO A 147 -6.66 -23.85 -1.77
CA PRO A 147 -5.87 -24.23 -2.94
C PRO A 147 -6.83 -24.28 -4.13
N SER A 148 -6.46 -23.61 -5.22
CA SER A 148 -7.19 -23.71 -6.47
C SER A 148 -7.43 -25.21 -6.75
N PRO A 149 -8.64 -25.63 -7.16
CA PRO A 149 -8.86 -27.01 -7.53
C PRO A 149 -7.78 -27.38 -8.56
N GLN A 150 -6.97 -28.35 -8.21
CA GLN A 150 -5.97 -28.90 -9.14
C GLN A 150 -6.73 -29.29 -10.40
N PRO A 151 -6.24 -28.93 -11.59
CA PRO A 151 -6.86 -29.41 -12.83
C PRO A 151 -6.93 -30.92 -12.72
N LYS A 152 -8.14 -31.46 -12.77
CA LYS A 152 -8.34 -32.92 -12.80
C LYS A 152 -7.52 -33.40 -13.99
N ASN A 153 -6.54 -34.25 -13.71
CA ASN A 153 -5.67 -34.85 -14.72
C ASN A 153 -6.53 -35.72 -15.62
N THR A 154 -7.06 -35.14 -16.71
CA THR A 154 -7.91 -35.80 -17.71
C THR A 154 -7.12 -36.76 -18.59
N ASP A 155 -5.80 -36.86 -18.41
CA ASP A 155 -4.93 -37.74 -19.21
C ASP A 155 -5.02 -39.22 -18.84
N GLN A 156 -5.63 -39.57 -17.69
CA GLN A 156 -5.77 -41.00 -17.35
C GLN A 156 -6.93 -41.70 -18.05
N THR A 157 -7.89 -40.94 -18.61
CA THR A 157 -9.03 -41.55 -19.30
C THR A 157 -8.75 -41.83 -20.79
N LEU A 158 -7.79 -41.16 -21.40
CA LEU A 158 -7.41 -41.41 -22.81
C LEU A 158 -6.51 -42.61 -23.00
N MET A 159 -5.74 -43.02 -21.99
CA MET A 159 -4.88 -44.22 -22.07
C MET A 159 -5.63 -45.55 -21.88
N ALA A 160 -6.86 -45.51 -21.36
CA ALA A 160 -7.66 -46.72 -21.18
C ALA A 160 -8.46 -47.14 -22.44
N VAL A 161 -8.68 -46.20 -23.39
CA VAL A 161 -9.46 -46.50 -24.61
C VAL A 161 -8.58 -47.07 -25.73
N THR A 162 -7.29 -46.84 -25.73
CA THR A 162 -6.39 -47.37 -26.78
C THR A 162 -5.87 -48.76 -26.57
N ARG A 163 -6.17 -49.43 -25.42
CA ARG A 163 -5.80 -50.85 -25.16
C ARG A 163 -6.89 -51.85 -25.48
N GLY A 164 -8.04 -51.44 -26.00
CA GLY A 164 -9.18 -52.28 -26.28
C GLY A 164 -9.41 -52.65 -27.75
N LEU A 165 -8.56 -52.18 -28.68
CA LEU A 165 -8.77 -52.44 -30.14
C LEU A 165 -7.49 -53.06 -30.77
N GLY A 166 -7.06 -54.19 -30.22
CA GLY A 166 -5.94 -54.94 -30.80
C GLY A 166 -6.01 -56.40 -30.38
N GLY A 167 -6.94 -57.17 -30.98
CA GLY A 167 -7.04 -58.59 -30.70
C GLY A 167 -8.24 -59.21 -31.40
N GLY A 168 -8.05 -59.59 -32.65
CA GLY A 168 -9.00 -60.34 -33.45
C GLY A 168 -8.52 -60.47 -34.86
#